data_a411890b9a93a288232a97c6fcb969c2
#
_entry.id   a411890b9a93a288232a97c6fcb969c2
#
_cell.length_a   1.000
_cell.length_b   1.000
_cell.length_c   1.000
_cell.angle_alpha   90.00
_cell.angle_beta   90.00
_cell.angle_gamma   90.00
#
_symmetry.space_group_name_H-M   'P 1'
#
loop_
_entity.id
_entity.type
_entity.pdbx_description
1 polymer ?
#
loop_
_entity_poly.entity_id
_entity_poly.type
_entity_poly.pdbx_seq_one_letter_code
_entity_poly.pdbx_strand_id
1 'polypeptide(L)'
;MNSQVRFSDDSTGCGSIFAGDSGISRAQLPNLSIWDFGSSSIFELSVEDLFPVFKESIPDLVSLPLRKSYEHTRNGKIDWSLALGPKRFAASLKSCFRSLAASIERIEKDRYLSTIVSGREVLAALQPAMIDEFALRAVQSETSLSHSATFSPGPDGFADSIRYSHNTSTGRLTVSRGPRILSLPKGERKIIKSRWEGGQVFMIDFVSLEPRVMLLLTRDEAPMDIYEAMRIELDLPDATRAKLKLATISSLYGSKSNDPAMVASVNRFFRSSEVGRRHLSGEEVCNLYGRRLNPEEAILRLPHFIQSTAVDVALNGFSRLLKVLPAGCVPIFLIHDAILIDVPPESVGDFPSTFSLEIEPLGKFYLSSKPIQADT
;
A
#
# COMPACT_ATOMS: atom_id res chain seq x y z
N MET A 1 -20.50 -8.26 -15.14
CA MET A 1 -19.59 -7.08 -15.15
C MET A 1 -18.64 -7.29 -16.32
N ASN A 2 -18.55 -6.33 -17.24
CA ASN A 2 -17.62 -6.42 -18.37
C ASN A 2 -16.26 -5.92 -17.88
N SER A 3 -15.34 -6.82 -17.59
CA SER A 3 -13.98 -6.46 -17.23
C SER A 3 -13.21 -6.07 -18.49
N GLN A 4 -12.65 -4.86 -18.50
CA GLN A 4 -11.74 -4.42 -19.56
C GLN A 4 -10.31 -4.68 -19.15
N VAL A 5 -9.54 -5.30 -20.02
CA VAL A 5 -8.10 -5.44 -19.85
C VAL A 5 -7.44 -4.58 -20.94
N ARG A 6 -6.63 -3.62 -20.52
CA ARG A 6 -5.83 -2.79 -21.42
C ARG A 6 -4.40 -3.29 -21.42
N PHE A 7 -3.79 -3.33 -22.58
CA PHE A 7 -2.39 -3.59 -22.76
C PHE A 7 -1.70 -2.33 -23.25
N SER A 8 -0.57 -1.98 -22.69
CA SER A 8 0.32 -0.98 -23.26
C SER A 8 1.59 -1.63 -23.75
N ASP A 9 2.03 -1.20 -24.89
CA ASP A 9 3.38 -1.43 -25.41
C ASP A 9 4.10 -0.09 -25.39
N ASP A 10 5.30 -0.04 -24.82
CA ASP A 10 6.15 1.15 -24.75
C ASP A 10 6.50 1.77 -26.10
N SER A 11 6.21 1.05 -27.20
CA SER A 11 6.59 1.47 -28.56
C SER A 11 5.43 1.91 -29.47
N THR A 12 4.17 1.59 -29.18
CA THR A 12 3.09 1.73 -30.17
C THR A 12 1.72 2.19 -29.66
N GLY A 13 1.57 2.49 -28.37
CA GLY A 13 0.32 2.97 -27.79
C GLY A 13 -0.59 1.88 -27.23
N CYS A 14 -1.65 2.30 -26.52
CA CYS A 14 -2.56 1.45 -25.79
C CYS A 14 -3.52 0.68 -26.69
N GLY A 15 -3.58 -0.64 -26.54
CA GLY A 15 -4.67 -1.49 -27.01
C GLY A 15 -5.64 -1.82 -25.89
N SER A 16 -6.95 -1.71 -26.12
CA SER A 16 -7.97 -2.14 -25.15
C SER A 16 -8.55 -3.48 -25.59
N ILE A 17 -8.74 -4.39 -24.62
CA ILE A 17 -9.38 -5.66 -24.86
C ILE A 17 -10.55 -5.81 -23.90
N PHE A 18 -11.68 -6.13 -24.45
CA PHE A 18 -12.90 -6.38 -23.71
C PHE A 18 -13.05 -7.89 -23.49
N ALA A 19 -13.24 -8.30 -22.25
CA ALA A 19 -13.72 -9.64 -21.93
C ALA A 19 -15.24 -9.66 -22.16
N GLY A 20 -15.62 -9.86 -23.41
CA GLY A 20 -16.99 -9.92 -23.89
C GLY A 20 -17.00 -10.05 -25.40
N ASP A 21 -18.10 -10.50 -25.99
CA ASP A 21 -18.19 -11.04 -27.35
C ASP A 21 -17.86 -10.12 -28.54
N SER A 22 -17.31 -8.95 -28.33
CA SER A 22 -17.09 -7.99 -29.42
C SER A 22 -15.75 -7.27 -29.35
N GLY A 23 -14.84 -7.68 -30.23
CA GLY A 23 -13.80 -6.82 -30.78
C GLY A 23 -12.42 -6.90 -30.12
N ILE A 24 -11.49 -7.55 -30.81
CA ILE A 24 -10.04 -7.48 -30.52
C ILE A 24 -9.48 -6.37 -31.41
N SER A 25 -9.00 -5.27 -30.81
CA SER A 25 -8.15 -4.32 -31.52
C SER A 25 -6.67 -4.71 -31.36
N ARG A 26 -5.84 -4.35 -32.32
CA ARG A 26 -4.42 -4.75 -32.41
C ARG A 26 -3.67 -4.56 -31.11
N ALA A 27 -3.11 -5.64 -30.56
CA ALA A 27 -2.17 -5.60 -29.46
C ALA A 27 -0.87 -6.27 -29.91
N GLN A 28 0.25 -5.65 -29.63
CA GLN A 28 1.59 -6.23 -29.74
C GLN A 28 1.99 -6.78 -28.37
N LEU A 29 2.56 -7.99 -28.35
CA LEU A 29 2.92 -8.70 -27.12
C LEU A 29 4.43 -8.84 -27.01
N PRO A 30 5.15 -8.02 -26.27
CA PRO A 30 6.26 -8.54 -25.51
C PRO A 30 6.43 -8.02 -24.08
N ASN A 31 5.85 -6.91 -23.71
CA ASN A 31 5.87 -6.42 -22.32
C ASN A 31 4.42 -6.18 -21.88
N LEU A 32 3.80 -7.22 -21.34
CA LEU A 32 2.42 -7.17 -20.88
C LEU A 32 2.34 -6.39 -19.59
N SER A 33 1.90 -5.15 -19.69
CA SER A 33 1.34 -4.41 -18.54
C SER A 33 -0.17 -4.57 -18.60
N ILE A 34 -0.79 -5.07 -17.54
CA ILE A 34 -2.24 -5.22 -17.45
C ILE A 34 -2.80 -3.96 -16.82
N TRP A 35 -3.68 -3.29 -17.55
CA TRP A 35 -4.32 -2.06 -17.13
C TRP A 35 -5.81 -2.30 -16.94
N ASP A 36 -6.33 -1.87 -15.81
CA ASP A 36 -7.75 -1.74 -15.50
C ASP A 36 -8.53 -3.02 -15.16
N PHE A 37 -9.06 -3.03 -13.96
CA PHE A 37 -10.03 -4.00 -13.47
C PHE A 37 -11.38 -3.30 -13.20
N GLY A 38 -12.19 -3.16 -14.21
CA GLY A 38 -13.66 -3.04 -14.10
C GLY A 38 -14.27 -1.79 -13.47
N SER A 39 -13.52 -0.77 -13.19
CA SER A 39 -14.02 0.56 -12.83
C SER A 39 -13.08 1.63 -13.36
N SER A 40 -13.50 2.85 -13.48
CA SER A 40 -12.84 3.98 -14.15
C SER A 40 -11.39 4.31 -13.74
N SER A 41 -10.72 3.49 -12.95
CA SER A 41 -9.33 3.63 -12.53
C SER A 41 -8.44 2.64 -13.26
N ILE A 42 -7.39 3.15 -13.88
CA ILE A 42 -6.39 2.38 -14.61
C ILE A 42 -5.30 1.93 -13.64
N PHE A 43 -5.13 0.61 -13.48
CA PHE A 43 -4.06 0.04 -12.68
C PHE A 43 -3.03 -0.61 -13.59
N GLU A 44 -1.76 -0.26 -13.39
CA GLU A 44 -0.65 -0.95 -13.98
C GLU A 44 -0.18 -2.06 -13.03
N LEU A 45 -0.51 -3.31 -13.36
CA LEU A 45 0.11 -4.48 -12.75
C LEU A 45 1.22 -4.94 -13.69
N SER A 46 2.46 -4.97 -13.23
CA SER A 46 3.54 -5.56 -14.01
C SER A 46 3.32 -7.06 -14.13
N VAL A 47 3.78 -7.66 -15.22
CA VAL A 47 3.74 -9.12 -15.39
C VAL A 47 4.46 -9.83 -14.23
N GLU A 48 5.49 -9.19 -13.66
CA GLU A 48 6.24 -9.68 -12.51
C GLU A 48 5.39 -9.75 -11.25
N ASP A 49 4.48 -8.81 -11.01
CA ASP A 49 3.53 -8.85 -9.89
C ASP A 49 2.53 -10.01 -10.01
N LEU A 50 2.21 -10.39 -11.24
CA LEU A 50 1.25 -11.44 -11.56
C LEU A 50 1.93 -12.77 -11.93
N PHE A 51 3.25 -12.76 -12.10
CA PHE A 51 4.02 -13.92 -12.58
C PHE A 51 3.78 -15.20 -11.75
N PRO A 52 3.64 -15.18 -10.43
CA PRO A 52 3.32 -16.38 -9.66
C PRO A 52 1.98 -17.02 -10.06
N VAL A 53 1.00 -16.18 -10.44
CA VAL A 53 -0.35 -16.62 -10.83
C VAL A 53 -0.43 -17.03 -12.29
N PHE A 54 0.34 -16.34 -13.16
CA PHE A 54 0.30 -16.58 -14.62
C PHE A 54 1.30 -17.61 -15.11
N LYS A 55 2.35 -17.96 -14.35
CA LYS A 55 3.39 -18.89 -14.77
C LYS A 55 2.84 -20.21 -15.32
N GLU A 56 1.69 -20.65 -14.77
CA GLU A 56 1.00 -21.86 -15.21
C GLU A 56 -0.07 -21.60 -16.30
N SER A 57 -0.42 -20.33 -16.54
CA SER A 57 -1.58 -19.94 -17.36
C SER A 57 -1.22 -19.31 -18.70
N ILE A 58 0.03 -18.85 -18.89
CA ILE A 58 0.49 -18.32 -20.18
C ILE A 58 0.85 -19.51 -21.06
N PRO A 59 0.06 -19.82 -22.11
CA PRO A 59 0.42 -20.87 -23.03
C PRO A 59 1.75 -20.52 -23.72
N ASP A 60 2.57 -21.54 -24.02
CA ASP A 60 3.74 -21.41 -24.88
C ASP A 60 3.25 -20.98 -26.27
N LEU A 61 3.12 -19.66 -26.47
CA LEU A 61 2.52 -19.08 -27.67
C LEU A 61 3.36 -19.37 -28.94
N VAL A 62 4.64 -19.69 -28.76
CA VAL A 62 5.58 -19.91 -29.86
C VAL A 62 6.62 -20.93 -29.43
N SER A 63 6.96 -21.87 -30.33
CA SER A 63 8.04 -22.80 -30.08
C SER A 63 9.35 -22.06 -29.79
N LEU A 64 10.09 -22.52 -28.77
CA LEU A 64 11.35 -21.95 -28.32
C LEU A 64 12.35 -21.62 -29.46
N PRO A 65 12.48 -22.44 -30.52
CA PRO A 65 13.31 -22.14 -31.67
C PRO A 65 12.88 -20.90 -32.46
N LEU A 66 11.58 -20.71 -32.65
CA LEU A 66 11.05 -19.57 -33.41
C LEU A 66 11.27 -18.26 -32.63
N ARG A 67 11.07 -18.30 -31.31
CA ARG A 67 11.34 -17.20 -30.41
C ARG A 67 12.81 -16.77 -30.44
N LYS A 68 13.73 -17.72 -30.27
CA LYS A 68 15.18 -17.46 -30.32
C LYS A 68 15.63 -16.90 -31.66
N SER A 69 15.09 -17.42 -32.79
CA SER A 69 15.41 -16.93 -34.14
C SER A 69 14.97 -15.47 -34.31
N TYR A 70 13.80 -15.10 -33.77
CA TYR A 70 13.25 -13.75 -33.90
C TYR A 70 13.92 -12.73 -32.96
N GLU A 71 14.24 -13.15 -31.75
CA GLU A 71 15.01 -12.33 -30.79
C GLU A 71 16.40 -11.98 -31.35
N HIS A 72 17.00 -12.88 -32.13
CA HIS A 72 18.31 -12.65 -32.76
C HIS A 72 18.28 -11.63 -33.91
N THR A 73 17.14 -11.53 -34.62
CA THR A 73 17.02 -10.67 -35.81
C THR A 73 16.57 -9.24 -35.51
N ARG A 74 15.99 -8.93 -34.28
CA ARG A 74 15.39 -7.63 -33.98
C ARG A 74 15.73 -7.06 -32.60
N ASN A 75 16.92 -7.29 -32.08
CA ASN A 75 17.35 -6.73 -30.80
C ASN A 75 16.33 -6.89 -29.65
N GLY A 76 15.70 -8.09 -29.58
CA GLY A 76 14.78 -8.46 -28.49
C GLY A 76 13.32 -8.02 -28.63
N LYS A 77 12.94 -7.33 -29.71
CA LYS A 77 11.53 -6.95 -29.95
C LYS A 77 10.91 -7.84 -31.04
N ILE A 78 9.91 -8.65 -30.66
CA ILE A 78 9.21 -9.55 -31.59
C ILE A 78 7.88 -8.91 -31.96
N ASP A 79 7.68 -8.69 -33.28
CA ASP A 79 6.35 -8.44 -33.80
C ASP A 79 5.63 -9.78 -34.01
N TRP A 80 4.85 -10.20 -33.02
CA TRP A 80 4.17 -11.47 -33.02
C TRP A 80 3.12 -11.59 -34.13
N SER A 81 2.54 -10.48 -34.58
CA SER A 81 1.56 -10.49 -35.66
C SER A 81 2.20 -10.87 -37.02
N LEU A 82 3.44 -10.43 -37.23
CA LEU A 82 4.22 -10.78 -38.39
C LEU A 82 4.82 -12.19 -38.27
N ALA A 83 5.33 -12.53 -37.07
CA ALA A 83 5.98 -13.84 -36.87
C ALA A 83 5.03 -15.02 -36.97
N LEU A 84 3.80 -14.92 -36.51
CA LEU A 84 2.80 -16.00 -36.53
C LEU A 84 1.88 -15.96 -37.75
N GLY A 85 1.80 -14.82 -38.42
CA GLY A 85 0.78 -14.54 -39.40
C GLY A 85 -0.64 -14.33 -38.78
N PRO A 86 -1.54 -13.63 -39.48
CA PRO A 86 -2.76 -13.07 -38.85
C PRO A 86 -3.69 -14.12 -38.23
N LYS A 87 -3.87 -15.30 -38.88
CA LYS A 87 -4.77 -16.34 -38.34
C LYS A 87 -4.24 -17.00 -37.07
N ARG A 88 -2.95 -17.35 -37.03
CA ARG A 88 -2.31 -17.98 -35.85
C ARG A 88 -2.17 -16.97 -34.72
N PHE A 89 -1.81 -15.75 -35.06
CA PHE A 89 -1.74 -14.67 -34.09
C PHE A 89 -3.09 -14.46 -33.40
N ALA A 90 -4.20 -14.30 -34.16
CA ALA A 90 -5.52 -14.14 -33.59
C ALA A 90 -5.97 -15.34 -32.72
N ALA A 91 -5.66 -16.56 -33.13
CA ALA A 91 -5.97 -17.77 -32.36
C ALA A 91 -5.17 -17.82 -31.03
N SER A 92 -3.86 -17.53 -31.09
CA SER A 92 -2.98 -17.48 -29.92
C SER A 92 -3.39 -16.35 -28.96
N LEU A 93 -3.73 -15.19 -29.50
CA LEU A 93 -4.24 -14.07 -28.74
C LEU A 93 -5.53 -14.44 -28.00
N LYS A 94 -6.50 -15.06 -28.69
CA LYS A 94 -7.76 -15.53 -28.10
C LYS A 94 -7.54 -16.56 -26.98
N SER A 95 -6.56 -17.46 -27.14
CA SER A 95 -6.18 -18.42 -26.10
C SER A 95 -5.56 -17.74 -24.89
N CYS A 96 -4.65 -16.80 -25.13
CA CYS A 96 -4.03 -15.98 -24.08
C CYS A 96 -5.08 -15.21 -23.26
N PHE A 97 -6.08 -14.64 -23.92
CA PHE A 97 -7.16 -13.93 -23.22
C PHE A 97 -8.06 -14.81 -22.38
N ARG A 98 -8.38 -16.01 -22.87
CA ARG A 98 -9.14 -16.97 -22.06
C ARG A 98 -8.39 -17.36 -20.79
N SER A 99 -7.10 -17.63 -20.91
CA SER A 99 -6.24 -17.94 -19.76
C SER A 99 -6.12 -16.75 -18.83
N LEU A 100 -6.02 -15.54 -19.37
CA LEU A 100 -5.95 -14.29 -18.60
C LEU A 100 -7.28 -14.02 -17.86
N ALA A 101 -8.42 -14.17 -18.53
CA ALA A 101 -9.74 -13.99 -17.89
C ALA A 101 -9.94 -14.99 -16.73
N ALA A 102 -9.59 -16.26 -16.93
CA ALA A 102 -9.63 -17.27 -15.87
C ALA A 102 -8.66 -16.95 -14.71
N SER A 103 -7.54 -16.31 -15.01
CA SER A 103 -6.58 -15.88 -13.99
C SER A 103 -7.06 -14.64 -13.24
N ILE A 104 -7.72 -13.70 -13.91
CA ILE A 104 -8.37 -12.52 -13.30
C ILE A 104 -9.43 -12.96 -12.28
N GLU A 105 -10.27 -13.94 -12.60
CA GLU A 105 -11.24 -14.48 -11.65
C GLU A 105 -10.58 -15.10 -10.40
N ARG A 106 -9.37 -15.65 -10.53
CA ARG A 106 -8.60 -16.11 -9.38
C ARG A 106 -8.00 -14.97 -8.60
N ILE A 107 -7.51 -13.92 -9.29
CA ILE A 107 -6.94 -12.71 -8.71
C ILE A 107 -7.96 -11.97 -7.85
N GLU A 108 -9.20 -11.82 -8.34
CA GLU A 108 -10.28 -11.19 -7.57
C GLU A 108 -10.59 -11.91 -6.26
N LYS A 109 -10.25 -13.21 -6.17
CA LYS A 109 -10.37 -14.04 -4.96
C LYS A 109 -9.09 -14.10 -4.13
N ASP A 110 -7.96 -13.64 -4.67
CA ASP A 110 -6.67 -13.67 -3.99
C ASP A 110 -6.47 -12.38 -3.17
N ARG A 111 -6.39 -12.55 -1.85
CA ARG A 111 -6.25 -11.43 -0.91
C ARG A 111 -4.97 -10.64 -1.13
N TYR A 112 -3.89 -11.29 -1.50
CA TYR A 112 -2.60 -10.62 -1.74
C TYR A 112 -2.66 -9.70 -2.94
N LEU A 113 -3.21 -10.19 -4.05
CA LEU A 113 -3.36 -9.41 -5.27
C LEU A 113 -4.38 -8.27 -5.08
N SER A 114 -5.48 -8.52 -4.38
CA SER A 114 -6.43 -7.48 -3.99
C SER A 114 -5.75 -6.36 -3.18
N THR A 115 -4.84 -6.71 -2.28
CA THR A 115 -4.08 -5.74 -1.49
C THR A 115 -3.10 -4.94 -2.34
N ILE A 116 -2.42 -5.58 -3.32
CA ILE A 116 -1.55 -4.88 -4.28
C ILE A 116 -2.38 -3.87 -5.08
N VAL A 117 -3.54 -4.26 -5.56
CA VAL A 117 -4.45 -3.35 -6.29
C VAL A 117 -4.83 -2.17 -5.41
N SER A 118 -5.30 -2.41 -4.18
CA SER A 118 -5.65 -1.35 -3.22
C SER A 118 -4.48 -0.40 -2.95
N GLY A 119 -3.28 -0.94 -2.76
CA GLY A 119 -2.06 -0.14 -2.57
C GLY A 119 -1.74 0.75 -3.77
N ARG A 120 -1.89 0.23 -4.98
CA ARG A 120 -1.67 1.00 -6.22
C ARG A 120 -2.74 2.07 -6.44
N GLU A 121 -4.00 1.80 -6.12
CA GLU A 121 -5.07 2.81 -6.11
C GLU A 121 -4.66 4.01 -5.26
N VAL A 122 -4.23 3.75 -4.03
CA VAL A 122 -3.80 4.81 -3.10
C VAL A 122 -2.60 5.57 -3.66
N LEU A 123 -1.57 4.88 -4.14
CA LEU A 123 -0.35 5.50 -4.67
C LEU A 123 -0.63 6.32 -5.94
N ALA A 124 -1.52 5.85 -6.81
CA ALA A 124 -1.91 6.54 -8.04
C ALA A 124 -2.77 7.79 -7.77
N ALA A 125 -3.50 7.81 -6.66
CA ALA A 125 -4.32 8.95 -6.26
C ALA A 125 -3.50 10.11 -5.67
N LEU A 126 -2.25 9.86 -5.24
CA LEU A 126 -1.39 10.87 -4.63
C LEU A 126 -1.08 12.00 -5.62
N GLN A 127 -1.25 13.23 -5.16
CA GLN A 127 -0.90 14.43 -5.93
C GLN A 127 0.23 15.21 -5.24
N PRO A 128 0.96 16.06 -5.99
CA PRO A 128 1.96 16.94 -5.42
C PRO A 128 1.39 17.81 -4.31
N ALA A 129 2.19 17.99 -3.24
CA ALA A 129 1.84 18.85 -2.11
C ALA A 129 2.20 20.30 -2.41
N MET A 130 1.36 21.23 -2.02
CA MET A 130 1.70 22.65 -2.03
C MET A 130 2.60 23.00 -0.85
N ILE A 131 3.65 23.78 -1.10
CA ILE A 131 4.69 24.10 -0.11
C ILE A 131 4.60 25.57 0.28
N ASP A 132 4.66 25.82 1.58
CA ASP A 132 4.84 27.15 2.13
C ASP A 132 6.34 27.50 2.08
N GLU A 133 6.75 28.32 1.11
CA GLU A 133 8.14 28.73 0.95
C GLU A 133 8.69 29.50 2.14
N PHE A 134 7.87 30.29 2.80
CA PHE A 134 8.31 31.06 3.95
C PHE A 134 8.62 30.11 5.13
N ALA A 135 7.71 29.19 5.42
CA ALA A 135 7.91 28.16 6.44
C ALA A 135 9.09 27.25 6.09
N LEU A 136 9.28 26.89 4.79
CA LEU A 136 10.40 26.09 4.32
C LEU A 136 11.74 26.79 4.59
N ARG A 137 11.86 28.06 4.25
CA ARG A 137 13.09 28.86 4.49
C ARG A 137 13.38 28.98 5.99
N ALA A 138 12.36 29.18 6.83
CA ALA A 138 12.51 29.21 8.28
C ALA A 138 13.08 27.90 8.82
N VAL A 139 12.50 26.75 8.43
CA VAL A 139 12.98 25.41 8.85
C VAL A 139 14.41 25.16 8.37
N GLN A 140 14.74 25.55 7.14
CA GLN A 140 16.10 25.38 6.57
C GLN A 140 17.15 26.24 7.27
N SER A 141 16.77 27.41 7.81
CA SER A 141 17.67 28.27 8.58
C SER A 141 17.97 27.74 9.99
N GLU A 142 17.05 26.97 10.57
CA GLU A 142 17.18 26.44 11.93
C GLU A 142 17.97 25.13 11.99
N THR A 143 18.01 24.36 10.90
CA THR A 143 18.58 23.00 10.88
C THR A 143 19.65 22.86 9.78
N SER A 144 20.87 22.51 10.16
CA SER A 144 22.02 22.36 9.24
C SER A 144 21.94 21.13 8.30
N LEU A 145 21.06 20.17 8.58
CA LEU A 145 20.84 18.94 7.80
C LEU A 145 19.32 18.68 7.68
N SER A 146 18.64 19.56 6.97
CA SER A 146 17.20 19.48 6.85
C SER A 146 16.77 18.52 5.74
N HIS A 147 15.99 17.50 6.10
CA HIS A 147 15.23 16.68 5.14
C HIS A 147 14.24 17.54 4.33
N SER A 148 13.93 18.74 4.81
CA SER A 148 13.09 19.74 4.15
C SER A 148 13.67 20.20 2.80
N ALA A 149 14.98 20.08 2.56
CA ALA A 149 15.61 20.45 1.28
C ALA A 149 15.00 19.70 0.07
N THR A 150 14.45 18.50 0.28
CA THR A 150 13.79 17.73 -0.78
C THR A 150 12.36 18.20 -1.11
N PHE A 151 11.87 19.23 -0.40
CA PHE A 151 10.55 19.82 -0.58
C PHE A 151 10.57 21.13 -1.35
N SER A 152 11.67 21.43 -2.04
CA SER A 152 11.74 22.65 -2.85
C SER A 152 10.61 22.70 -3.87
N PRO A 153 9.77 23.75 -3.87
CA PRO A 153 8.67 23.86 -4.80
C PRO A 153 9.14 24.24 -6.21
N GLY A 154 8.39 23.80 -7.20
CA GLY A 154 8.48 24.31 -8.56
C GLY A 154 7.89 25.72 -8.69
N PRO A 155 7.88 26.28 -9.92
CA PRO A 155 7.31 27.62 -10.19
C PRO A 155 5.82 27.75 -9.86
N ASP A 156 5.10 26.63 -9.80
CA ASP A 156 3.69 26.52 -9.47
C ASP A 156 3.44 26.39 -7.94
N GLY A 157 4.50 26.39 -7.12
CA GLY A 157 4.42 26.25 -5.68
C GLY A 157 4.27 24.82 -5.17
N PHE A 158 4.24 23.81 -6.06
CA PHE A 158 4.14 22.42 -5.68
C PHE A 158 5.50 21.75 -5.58
N ALA A 159 5.63 20.83 -4.63
CA ALA A 159 6.77 19.93 -4.57
C ALA A 159 6.73 18.90 -5.71
N ASP A 160 7.87 18.28 -6.00
CA ASP A 160 7.93 17.16 -6.95
C ASP A 160 6.97 16.03 -6.57
N SER A 161 6.47 15.31 -7.58
CA SER A 161 5.69 14.10 -7.37
C SER A 161 6.49 13.05 -6.61
N ILE A 162 5.89 12.48 -5.56
CA ILE A 162 6.51 11.43 -4.76
C ILE A 162 6.33 10.07 -5.42
N ARG A 163 7.37 9.22 -5.33
CA ARG A 163 7.29 7.80 -5.67
C ARG A 163 7.71 6.95 -4.49
N TYR A 164 6.87 5.98 -4.17
CA TYR A 164 7.15 4.99 -3.13
C TYR A 164 7.66 3.69 -3.75
N SER A 165 8.44 2.96 -2.95
CA SER A 165 8.88 1.59 -3.22
C SER A 165 8.52 0.72 -2.03
N HIS A 166 8.15 -0.54 -2.28
CA HIS A 166 7.80 -1.54 -1.26
C HIS A 166 8.86 -2.65 -1.14
N ASN A 167 10.10 -2.38 -1.52
CA ASN A 167 11.20 -3.36 -1.56
C ASN A 167 11.81 -3.66 -0.17
N THR A 168 11.03 -3.54 0.90
CA THR A 168 11.44 -3.94 2.25
C THR A 168 10.94 -5.35 2.57
N SER A 169 11.62 -6.06 3.48
CA SER A 169 11.24 -7.42 3.91
C SER A 169 9.81 -7.54 4.43
N THR A 170 9.25 -6.44 4.96
CA THR A 170 7.88 -6.38 5.49
C THR A 170 6.89 -5.69 4.55
N GLY A 171 7.33 -5.22 3.38
CA GLY A 171 6.50 -4.44 2.46
C GLY A 171 6.25 -2.99 2.88
N ARG A 172 6.91 -2.48 3.94
CA ARG A 172 6.83 -1.06 4.30
C ARG A 172 7.28 -0.18 3.15
N LEU A 173 6.53 0.88 2.91
CA LEU A 173 6.84 1.84 1.87
C LEU A 173 8.07 2.67 2.25
N THR A 174 8.95 2.87 1.28
CA THR A 174 10.07 3.81 1.33
C THR A 174 9.95 4.80 0.19
N VAL A 175 10.52 5.99 0.33
CA VAL A 175 10.52 6.99 -0.75
C VAL A 175 11.68 6.68 -1.70
N SER A 176 11.36 6.34 -2.96
CA SER A 176 12.34 6.11 -4.02
C SER A 176 12.68 7.38 -4.81
N ARG A 177 11.73 8.32 -4.92
CA ARG A 177 11.92 9.62 -5.59
C ARG A 177 10.98 10.67 -4.99
N GLY A 178 11.39 11.96 -5.04
CA GLY A 178 10.61 13.10 -4.57
C GLY A 178 10.84 13.43 -3.10
N PRO A 179 9.93 14.17 -2.47
CA PRO A 179 10.05 14.65 -1.09
C PRO A 179 10.22 13.54 -0.06
N ARG A 180 11.21 13.64 0.82
CA ARG A 180 11.52 12.63 1.84
C ARG A 180 10.62 12.76 3.06
N ILE A 181 9.31 12.67 2.87
CA ILE A 181 8.29 12.85 3.89
C ILE A 181 8.44 11.90 5.10
N LEU A 182 8.92 10.67 4.89
CA LEU A 182 9.07 9.67 5.96
C LEU A 182 10.14 10.05 6.99
N SER A 183 11.11 10.88 6.61
CA SER A 183 12.16 11.37 7.49
C SER A 183 11.97 12.83 7.93
N LEU A 184 10.90 13.51 7.46
CA LEU A 184 10.59 14.87 7.88
C LEU A 184 10.04 14.86 9.30
N PRO A 185 10.70 15.55 10.27
CA PRO A 185 10.21 15.66 11.64
C PRO A 185 8.79 16.22 11.70
N LYS A 186 8.02 15.78 12.72
CA LYS A 186 6.62 16.21 12.86
C LYS A 186 6.48 17.72 12.90
N GLY A 187 7.33 18.42 13.66
CA GLY A 187 7.34 19.88 13.78
C GLY A 187 7.70 20.63 12.49
N GLU A 188 8.39 19.96 11.55
CA GLU A 188 8.75 20.56 10.26
C GLU A 188 7.64 20.40 9.20
N ARG A 189 6.63 19.55 9.44
CA ARG A 189 5.53 19.31 8.48
C ARG A 189 4.67 20.55 8.22
N LYS A 190 4.81 21.59 9.02
CA LYS A 190 4.21 22.93 8.80
C LYS A 190 4.59 23.58 7.46
N ILE A 191 5.64 23.09 6.79
CA ILE A 191 6.01 23.51 5.42
C ILE A 191 4.99 23.07 4.36
N ILE A 192 4.12 22.11 4.68
CA ILE A 192 3.08 21.62 3.79
C ILE A 192 1.81 22.42 4.06
N LYS A 193 1.27 23.07 3.05
CA LYS A 193 0.04 23.83 3.14
C LYS A 193 -1.03 23.33 2.16
N SER A 194 -2.27 23.75 2.40
CA SER A 194 -3.35 23.48 1.46
C SER A 194 -3.13 24.23 0.14
N ARG A 195 -3.53 23.60 -0.97
CA ARG A 195 -3.58 24.21 -2.30
C ARG A 195 -4.69 25.24 -2.45
N TRP A 196 -5.65 25.24 -1.55
CA TRP A 196 -6.78 26.17 -1.56
C TRP A 196 -6.60 27.24 -0.46
N GLU A 197 -7.02 28.44 -0.76
CA GLU A 197 -7.18 29.48 0.25
C GLU A 197 -8.30 29.05 1.22
N GLY A 198 -8.02 29.08 2.53
CA GLY A 198 -8.93 28.59 3.56
C GLY A 198 -9.02 27.06 3.68
N GLY A 199 -8.37 26.31 2.82
CA GLY A 199 -8.26 24.86 2.96
C GLY A 199 -7.25 24.44 4.03
N GLN A 200 -7.25 23.16 4.40
CA GLN A 200 -6.39 22.65 5.47
C GLN A 200 -5.88 21.24 5.16
N VAL A 201 -4.62 20.95 5.53
CA VAL A 201 -4.06 19.60 5.41
C VAL A 201 -4.26 18.83 6.71
N PHE A 202 -4.90 17.66 6.61
CA PHE A 202 -5.11 16.75 7.72
C PHE A 202 -4.21 15.52 7.61
N MET A 203 -3.71 15.07 8.76
CA MET A 203 -3.10 13.76 8.90
C MET A 203 -4.15 12.80 9.45
N ILE A 204 -4.44 11.76 8.69
CA ILE A 204 -5.34 10.68 9.10
C ILE A 204 -4.49 9.46 9.41
N ASP A 205 -4.49 9.02 10.67
CA ASP A 205 -3.58 8.03 11.22
C ASP A 205 -4.36 6.89 11.89
N PHE A 206 -3.93 5.66 11.67
CA PHE A 206 -4.54 4.50 12.31
C PHE A 206 -4.34 4.52 13.83
N VAL A 207 -5.40 4.28 14.56
CA VAL A 207 -5.34 4.21 16.03
C VAL A 207 -4.76 2.86 16.45
N SER A 208 -3.49 2.86 16.86
CA SER A 208 -2.77 1.67 17.36
C SER A 208 -2.81 0.50 16.36
N LEU A 209 -2.39 0.73 15.12
CA LEU A 209 -2.54 -0.23 14.01
C LEU A 209 -1.98 -1.62 14.34
N GLU A 210 -0.67 -1.74 14.63
CA GLU A 210 -0.02 -3.03 14.89
C GLU A 210 -0.56 -3.74 16.15
N PRO A 211 -0.78 -3.04 17.29
CA PRO A 211 -1.47 -3.63 18.43
C PRO A 211 -2.88 -4.14 18.10
N ARG A 212 -3.63 -3.41 17.27
CA ARG A 212 -4.98 -3.81 16.85
C ARG A 212 -4.94 -5.04 15.95
N VAL A 213 -4.02 -5.09 14.99
CA VAL A 213 -3.78 -6.29 14.17
C VAL A 213 -3.52 -7.49 15.08
N MET A 214 -2.58 -7.34 16.04
CA MET A 214 -2.22 -8.41 16.95
C MET A 214 -3.41 -8.93 17.77
N LEU A 215 -4.26 -8.01 18.23
CA LEU A 215 -5.44 -8.36 19.03
C LEU A 215 -6.50 -9.08 18.21
N LEU A 216 -6.78 -8.58 16.99
CA LEU A 216 -7.79 -9.14 16.08
C LEU A 216 -7.39 -10.50 15.48
N LEU A 217 -6.13 -10.92 15.56
CA LEU A 217 -5.71 -12.27 15.20
C LEU A 217 -6.19 -13.35 16.18
N THR A 218 -6.61 -12.96 17.39
CA THR A 218 -7.04 -13.88 18.45
C THR A 218 -8.37 -13.51 19.08
N ARG A 219 -8.95 -12.39 18.69
CA ARG A 219 -10.27 -11.90 19.18
C ARG A 219 -11.09 -11.41 18.00
N ASP A 220 -12.40 -11.52 18.12
CA ASP A 220 -13.33 -11.07 17.08
C ASP A 220 -13.46 -9.54 17.02
N GLU A 221 -13.21 -8.87 18.16
CA GLU A 221 -13.29 -7.41 18.27
C GLU A 221 -12.09 -6.84 19.03
N ALA A 222 -11.75 -5.60 18.72
CA ALA A 222 -10.76 -4.82 19.45
C ALA A 222 -11.34 -3.49 19.94
N PRO A 223 -11.12 -3.11 21.22
CA PRO A 223 -11.62 -1.85 21.76
C PRO A 223 -10.98 -0.66 21.04
N MET A 224 -11.64 0.50 21.07
CA MET A 224 -11.10 1.71 20.47
C MET A 224 -9.77 2.11 21.12
N ASP A 225 -9.71 2.13 22.46
CA ASP A 225 -8.47 2.32 23.22
C ASP A 225 -7.95 0.99 23.76
N ILE A 226 -7.00 0.40 23.03
CA ILE A 226 -6.35 -0.87 23.37
C ILE A 226 -5.55 -0.77 24.68
N TYR A 227 -4.90 0.37 24.94
CA TYR A 227 -4.07 0.53 26.13
C TYR A 227 -4.90 0.66 27.40
N GLU A 228 -6.05 1.31 27.32
CA GLU A 228 -6.99 1.37 28.44
C GLU A 228 -7.61 0.01 28.71
N ALA A 229 -8.04 -0.69 27.68
CA ALA A 229 -8.53 -2.07 27.83
C ALA A 229 -7.46 -3.00 28.42
N MET A 230 -6.20 -2.86 27.99
CA MET A 230 -5.07 -3.61 28.54
C MET A 230 -4.86 -3.30 30.02
N ARG A 231 -4.94 -2.02 30.41
CA ARG A 231 -4.80 -1.57 31.80
C ARG A 231 -5.85 -2.22 32.71
N ILE A 232 -7.10 -2.28 32.24
CA ILE A 232 -8.22 -2.88 32.96
C ILE A 232 -8.09 -4.40 33.02
N GLU A 233 -7.90 -5.08 31.87
CA GLU A 233 -7.88 -6.55 31.79
C GLU A 233 -6.70 -7.17 32.54
N LEU A 234 -5.56 -6.48 32.61
CA LEU A 234 -4.37 -6.93 33.31
C LEU A 234 -4.30 -6.46 34.77
N ASP A 235 -5.31 -5.76 35.25
CA ASP A 235 -5.34 -5.17 36.60
C ASP A 235 -4.09 -4.36 36.93
N LEU A 236 -3.80 -3.36 36.06
CA LEU A 236 -2.60 -2.50 36.14
C LEU A 236 -3.00 -1.05 36.39
N PRO A 237 -3.60 -0.70 37.56
CA PRO A 237 -4.17 0.63 37.80
C PRO A 237 -3.13 1.76 37.69
N ASP A 238 -1.88 1.49 38.08
CA ASP A 238 -0.78 2.46 38.11
C ASP A 238 0.00 2.53 36.78
N ALA A 239 -0.34 1.69 35.79
CA ALA A 239 0.37 1.68 34.54
C ALA A 239 -0.08 2.85 33.64
N THR A 240 0.85 3.75 33.36
CA THR A 240 0.59 4.85 32.41
C THR A 240 0.48 4.32 30.98
N ARG A 241 -0.30 5.02 30.13
CA ARG A 241 -0.40 4.72 28.69
C ARG A 241 0.98 4.64 28.03
N ALA A 242 1.92 5.50 28.41
CA ALA A 242 3.28 5.51 27.88
C ALA A 242 4.05 4.21 28.24
N LYS A 243 3.94 3.72 29.47
CA LYS A 243 4.56 2.46 29.89
C LYS A 243 3.97 1.27 29.14
N LEU A 244 2.63 1.21 29.01
CA LEU A 244 1.97 0.14 28.25
C LEU A 244 2.36 0.17 26.77
N LYS A 245 2.43 1.36 26.16
CA LYS A 245 2.89 1.52 24.78
C LYS A 245 4.34 1.00 24.61
N LEU A 246 5.24 1.37 25.51
CA LEU A 246 6.63 0.91 25.46
C LEU A 246 6.73 -0.61 25.62
N ALA A 247 6.01 -1.19 26.58
CA ALA A 247 5.95 -2.64 26.79
C ALA A 247 5.36 -3.36 25.57
N THR A 248 4.36 -2.77 24.91
CA THR A 248 3.77 -3.31 23.68
C THR A 248 4.79 -3.31 22.54
N ILE A 249 5.54 -2.24 22.35
CA ILE A 249 6.62 -2.18 21.35
C ILE A 249 7.67 -3.25 21.66
N SER A 250 8.09 -3.38 22.92
CA SER A 250 9.06 -4.41 23.32
C SER A 250 8.53 -5.83 23.09
N SER A 251 7.23 -6.07 23.37
CA SER A 251 6.58 -7.35 23.12
C SER A 251 6.51 -7.68 21.61
N LEU A 252 6.11 -6.72 20.78
CA LEU A 252 5.94 -6.92 19.34
C LEU A 252 7.28 -7.06 18.59
N TYR A 253 8.33 -6.35 19.01
CA TYR A 253 9.60 -6.28 18.29
C TYR A 253 10.75 -7.02 18.97
N GLY A 254 10.50 -7.64 20.11
CA GLY A 254 11.54 -8.41 20.86
C GLY A 254 12.66 -7.53 21.40
N SER A 255 12.45 -6.21 21.53
CA SER A 255 13.46 -5.32 22.07
C SER A 255 13.66 -5.55 23.57
N LYS A 256 14.91 -5.35 24.06
CA LYS A 256 15.20 -5.43 25.50
C LYS A 256 14.34 -4.40 26.26
N SER A 257 13.61 -4.88 27.25
CA SER A 257 12.79 -4.04 28.13
C SER A 257 13.39 -3.95 29.51
N ASN A 258 13.29 -2.78 30.12
CA ASN A 258 13.63 -2.58 31.53
C ASN A 258 12.56 -3.14 32.49
N ASP A 259 11.42 -3.60 31.96
CA ASP A 259 10.32 -4.21 32.71
C ASP A 259 9.84 -5.51 32.04
N PRO A 260 10.59 -6.64 32.25
CA PRO A 260 10.22 -7.94 31.65
C PRO A 260 8.86 -8.46 32.15
N ALA A 261 8.45 -8.14 33.37
CA ALA A 261 7.17 -8.58 33.93
C ALA A 261 6.00 -7.91 33.20
N MET A 262 6.12 -6.62 32.90
CA MET A 262 5.14 -5.88 32.10
C MET A 262 5.05 -6.46 30.69
N VAL A 263 6.19 -6.74 30.05
CA VAL A 263 6.22 -7.37 28.70
C VAL A 263 5.55 -8.74 28.72
N ALA A 264 5.78 -9.55 29.75
CA ALA A 264 5.13 -10.86 29.89
C ALA A 264 3.60 -10.71 30.05
N SER A 265 3.14 -9.69 30.77
CA SER A 265 1.70 -9.39 30.91
C SER A 265 1.10 -8.93 29.59
N VAL A 266 1.76 -8.07 28.85
CA VAL A 266 1.37 -7.63 27.51
C VAL A 266 1.31 -8.79 26.52
N ASN A 267 2.29 -9.71 26.55
CA ASN A 267 2.27 -10.93 25.73
C ASN A 267 1.07 -11.83 26.03
N ARG A 268 0.62 -11.91 27.30
CA ARG A 268 -0.61 -12.61 27.66
C ARG A 268 -1.85 -11.94 27.13
N PHE A 269 -1.94 -10.60 27.25
CA PHE A 269 -3.05 -9.82 26.70
C PHE A 269 -3.24 -10.05 25.20
N PHE A 270 -2.17 -10.01 24.43
CA PHE A 270 -2.17 -10.26 22.99
C PHE A 270 -2.20 -11.74 22.60
N ARG A 271 -2.07 -12.67 23.55
CA ARG A 271 -1.96 -14.10 23.26
C ARG A 271 -0.87 -14.41 22.22
N SER A 272 0.30 -13.78 22.37
CA SER A 272 1.39 -13.82 21.37
C SER A 272 1.82 -15.22 20.98
N SER A 273 1.85 -16.17 21.97
CA SER A 273 2.16 -17.59 21.71
C SER A 273 1.10 -18.29 20.84
N GLU A 274 -0.16 -17.89 20.93
CA GLU A 274 -1.24 -18.42 20.11
C GLU A 274 -1.13 -17.93 18.66
N VAL A 275 -0.84 -16.63 18.47
CA VAL A 275 -0.56 -16.06 17.14
C VAL A 275 0.62 -16.78 16.50
N GLY A 276 1.71 -16.98 17.25
CA GLY A 276 2.89 -17.71 16.78
C GLY A 276 2.55 -19.12 16.29
N ARG A 277 1.79 -19.89 17.08
CA ARG A 277 1.39 -21.26 16.71
C ARG A 277 0.47 -21.30 15.49
N ARG A 278 -0.47 -20.35 15.37
CA ARG A 278 -1.43 -20.32 14.26
C ARG A 278 -0.81 -19.90 12.92
N HIS A 279 0.13 -18.96 12.94
CA HIS A 279 0.57 -18.28 11.72
C HIS A 279 2.04 -18.46 11.38
N LEU A 280 2.88 -18.95 12.32
CA LEU A 280 4.34 -18.98 12.16
C LEU A 280 4.95 -20.39 12.26
N SER A 281 4.14 -21.44 12.27
CA SER A 281 4.62 -22.83 12.46
C SER A 281 5.20 -23.46 11.19
N GLY A 282 4.99 -22.87 10.01
CA GLY A 282 5.49 -23.37 8.72
C GLY A 282 6.94 -22.97 8.43
N GLU A 283 7.56 -23.62 7.45
CA GLU A 283 8.88 -23.22 6.94
C GLU A 283 8.80 -21.87 6.24
N GLU A 284 7.80 -21.67 5.38
CA GLU A 284 7.51 -20.38 4.76
C GLU A 284 6.56 -19.56 5.65
N VAL A 285 6.91 -18.33 5.89
CA VAL A 285 6.06 -17.37 6.62
C VAL A 285 5.44 -16.41 5.61
N CYS A 286 4.10 -16.39 5.58
CA CYS A 286 3.35 -15.36 4.86
C CYS A 286 2.60 -14.49 5.87
N ASN A 287 2.40 -13.21 5.54
CA ASN A 287 1.49 -12.38 6.33
C ASN A 287 0.02 -12.80 6.12
N LEU A 288 -0.91 -12.17 6.81
CA LEU A 288 -2.33 -12.53 6.77
C LEU A 288 -2.97 -12.42 5.36
N TYR A 289 -2.38 -11.62 4.50
CA TYR A 289 -2.83 -11.40 3.12
C TYR A 289 -2.12 -12.28 2.09
N GLY A 290 -1.13 -13.08 2.50
CA GLY A 290 -0.40 -13.98 1.61
C GLY A 290 0.95 -13.43 1.10
N ARG A 291 1.39 -12.24 1.56
CA ARG A 291 2.71 -11.73 1.24
C ARG A 291 3.78 -12.62 1.89
N ARG A 292 4.70 -13.15 1.09
CA ARG A 292 5.84 -13.94 1.61
C ARG A 292 6.80 -13.07 2.39
N LEU A 293 7.24 -13.59 3.52
CA LEU A 293 8.21 -12.96 4.42
C LEU A 293 9.42 -13.88 4.53
N ASN A 294 10.60 -13.30 4.39
CA ASN A 294 11.86 -14.02 4.57
C ASN A 294 12.63 -13.44 5.77
N PRO A 295 12.19 -13.71 7.01
CA PRO A 295 12.94 -13.28 8.18
C PRO A 295 14.25 -14.05 8.27
N GLU A 296 15.37 -13.34 8.34
CA GLU A 296 16.71 -13.94 8.48
C GLU A 296 16.86 -14.71 9.80
N GLU A 297 16.16 -14.28 10.84
CA GLU A 297 16.19 -14.91 12.16
C GLU A 297 14.77 -15.30 12.63
N ALA A 298 14.67 -16.44 13.32
CA ALA A 298 13.40 -16.93 13.83
C ALA A 298 12.70 -15.94 14.80
N ILE A 299 13.47 -15.16 15.56
CA ILE A 299 12.93 -14.16 16.49
C ILE A 299 12.21 -13.02 15.75
N LEU A 300 12.55 -12.77 14.50
CA LEU A 300 11.92 -11.72 13.67
C LEU A 300 10.61 -12.17 13.01
N ARG A 301 10.23 -13.46 13.12
CA ARG A 301 9.03 -13.97 12.44
C ARG A 301 7.75 -13.26 12.89
N LEU A 302 7.52 -13.15 14.20
CA LEU A 302 6.34 -12.46 14.73
C LEU A 302 6.34 -10.95 14.42
N PRO A 303 7.44 -10.21 14.70
CA PRO A 303 7.54 -8.81 14.31
C PRO A 303 7.28 -8.56 12.83
N HIS A 304 7.91 -9.33 11.94
CA HIS A 304 7.74 -9.18 10.49
C HIS A 304 6.31 -9.52 10.04
N PHE A 305 5.71 -10.57 10.63
CA PHE A 305 4.33 -10.94 10.33
C PHE A 305 3.34 -9.84 10.71
N ILE A 306 3.44 -9.30 11.93
CA ILE A 306 2.55 -8.22 12.40
C ILE A 306 2.77 -6.95 11.59
N GLN A 307 4.01 -6.54 11.39
CA GLN A 307 4.35 -5.32 10.65
C GLN A 307 3.89 -5.41 9.20
N SER A 308 4.14 -6.54 8.53
CA SER A 308 3.73 -6.74 7.15
C SER A 308 2.21 -6.80 7.01
N THR A 309 1.52 -7.48 7.94
CA THR A 309 0.06 -7.49 7.97
C THR A 309 -0.49 -6.08 8.18
N ALA A 310 0.10 -5.29 9.08
CA ALA A 310 -0.30 -3.91 9.33
C ALA A 310 -0.13 -3.01 8.11
N VAL A 311 0.95 -3.19 7.34
CA VAL A 311 1.15 -2.45 6.07
C VAL A 311 0.01 -2.74 5.09
N ASP A 312 -0.35 -4.00 4.92
CA ASP A 312 -1.39 -4.40 3.98
C ASP A 312 -2.79 -3.98 4.49
N VAL A 313 -3.03 -3.99 5.80
CA VAL A 313 -4.21 -3.37 6.43
C VAL A 313 -4.27 -1.88 6.13
N ALA A 314 -3.15 -1.16 6.29
CA ALA A 314 -3.11 0.29 6.05
C ALA A 314 -3.44 0.62 4.59
N LEU A 315 -2.84 -0.08 3.62
CA LEU A 315 -3.11 0.14 2.20
C LEU A 315 -4.56 -0.16 1.82
N ASN A 316 -5.13 -1.26 2.30
CA ASN A 316 -6.54 -1.58 2.11
C ASN A 316 -7.45 -0.54 2.78
N GLY A 317 -7.10 -0.10 3.99
CA GLY A 317 -7.84 0.93 4.70
C GLY A 317 -7.81 2.29 4.01
N PHE A 318 -6.65 2.71 3.51
CA PHE A 318 -6.55 3.98 2.75
C PHE A 318 -7.33 3.92 1.43
N SER A 319 -7.30 2.79 0.70
CA SER A 319 -8.14 2.63 -0.49
C SER A 319 -9.64 2.80 -0.17
N ARG A 320 -10.10 2.25 0.97
CA ARG A 320 -11.48 2.44 1.45
C ARG A 320 -11.74 3.86 1.94
N LEU A 321 -10.80 4.45 2.68
CA LEU A 321 -10.89 5.82 3.17
C LEU A 321 -11.09 6.81 2.01
N LEU A 322 -10.29 6.71 0.94
CA LEU A 322 -10.40 7.60 -0.22
C LEU A 322 -11.79 7.58 -0.88
N LYS A 323 -12.54 6.47 -0.75
CA LYS A 323 -13.90 6.34 -1.29
C LYS A 323 -14.98 7.01 -0.44
N VAL A 324 -14.67 7.34 0.82
CA VAL A 324 -15.62 7.95 1.78
C VAL A 324 -15.25 9.37 2.18
N LEU A 325 -14.13 9.89 1.67
CA LEU A 325 -13.75 11.29 1.87
C LEU A 325 -14.72 12.23 1.17
N PRO A 326 -14.95 13.44 1.72
CA PRO A 326 -15.69 14.49 1.03
C PRO A 326 -15.12 14.78 -0.37
N ALA A 327 -15.98 15.20 -1.28
CA ALA A 327 -15.57 15.57 -2.63
C ALA A 327 -14.52 16.70 -2.59
N GLY A 328 -13.56 16.65 -3.51
CA GLY A 328 -12.48 17.62 -3.57
C GLY A 328 -11.28 17.33 -2.66
N CYS A 329 -11.40 16.44 -1.67
CA CYS A 329 -10.25 16.05 -0.85
C CYS A 329 -9.16 15.37 -1.69
N VAL A 330 -7.90 15.75 -1.48
CA VAL A 330 -6.77 15.27 -2.27
C VAL A 330 -5.71 14.61 -1.41
N PRO A 331 -5.40 13.32 -1.61
CA PRO A 331 -4.30 12.66 -0.93
C PRO A 331 -2.96 13.16 -1.47
N ILE A 332 -2.01 13.44 -0.56
CA ILE A 332 -0.72 14.03 -0.93
C ILE A 332 0.48 13.19 -0.52
N PHE A 333 0.47 12.59 0.68
CA PHE A 333 1.57 11.77 1.16
C PHE A 333 1.09 10.59 2.00
N LEU A 334 1.84 9.48 1.97
CA LEU A 334 1.76 8.39 2.94
C LEU A 334 2.93 8.50 3.92
N ILE A 335 2.65 8.35 5.21
CA ILE A 335 3.65 8.37 6.29
C ILE A 335 3.41 7.16 7.18
N HIS A 336 4.07 6.05 6.90
CA HIS A 336 3.88 4.78 7.61
C HIS A 336 2.41 4.32 7.58
N ASP A 337 1.73 4.44 8.71
CA ASP A 337 0.32 4.11 8.95
C ASP A 337 -0.61 5.35 8.92
N ALA A 338 -0.13 6.46 8.38
CA ALA A 338 -0.89 7.68 8.18
C ALA A 338 -0.90 8.13 6.70
N ILE A 339 -1.95 8.86 6.33
CA ILE A 339 -2.09 9.54 5.05
C ILE A 339 -2.34 11.03 5.28
N LEU A 340 -1.68 11.90 4.51
CA LEU A 340 -1.98 13.31 4.48
C LEU A 340 -3.00 13.61 3.39
N ILE A 341 -4.06 14.31 3.78
CA ILE A 341 -5.16 14.72 2.90
C ILE A 341 -5.26 16.23 2.91
N ASP A 342 -5.20 16.82 1.74
CA ASP A 342 -5.49 18.22 1.52
C ASP A 342 -7.00 18.40 1.36
N VAL A 343 -7.63 19.17 2.25
CA VAL A 343 -9.09 19.32 2.37
C VAL A 343 -9.49 20.72 1.92
N PRO A 344 -10.43 20.85 0.99
CA PRO A 344 -10.90 22.14 0.51
C PRO A 344 -11.71 22.87 1.58
N PRO A 345 -11.80 24.23 1.51
CA PRO A 345 -12.35 25.07 2.60
C PRO A 345 -13.79 24.73 2.98
N GLU A 346 -14.62 24.34 2.02
CA GLU A 346 -16.01 23.93 2.25
C GLU A 346 -16.16 22.67 3.10
N SER A 347 -15.13 21.84 3.17
CA SER A 347 -15.15 20.58 3.91
C SER A 347 -14.37 20.64 5.24
N VAL A 348 -13.61 21.71 5.51
CA VAL A 348 -12.75 21.81 6.71
C VAL A 348 -13.57 21.79 7.99
N GLY A 349 -14.67 22.54 8.04
CA GLY A 349 -15.49 22.68 9.27
C GLY A 349 -16.16 21.37 9.70
N ASP A 350 -16.56 20.58 8.75
CA ASP A 350 -17.28 19.31 8.97
C ASP A 350 -16.38 18.08 8.77
N PHE A 351 -15.05 18.27 8.65
CA PHE A 351 -14.15 17.16 8.41
C PHE A 351 -14.09 16.23 9.62
N PRO A 352 -14.37 14.92 9.45
CA PRO A 352 -14.47 14.00 10.58
C PRO A 352 -13.17 13.92 11.38
N SER A 353 -13.25 14.01 12.70
CA SER A 353 -12.10 13.80 13.60
C SER A 353 -11.69 12.33 13.72
N THR A 354 -12.61 11.40 13.36
CA THR A 354 -12.40 9.96 13.39
C THR A 354 -13.12 9.29 12.24
N PHE A 355 -12.49 8.22 11.72
CA PHE A 355 -13.09 7.31 10.74
C PHE A 355 -13.13 5.90 11.31
N SER A 356 -14.11 5.11 10.87
CA SER A 356 -14.22 3.70 11.21
C SER A 356 -14.36 2.91 9.92
N LEU A 357 -13.47 1.95 9.70
CA LEU A 357 -13.41 1.16 8.47
C LEU A 357 -13.40 -0.33 8.80
N GLU A 358 -14.20 -1.09 8.07
CA GLU A 358 -14.11 -2.55 8.07
C GLU A 358 -13.02 -2.99 7.09
N ILE A 359 -12.03 -3.76 7.56
CA ILE A 359 -10.90 -4.22 6.74
C ILE A 359 -10.76 -5.74 6.89
N GLU A 360 -11.22 -6.44 5.87
CA GLU A 360 -11.12 -7.90 5.81
C GLU A 360 -9.67 -8.39 5.82
N PRO A 361 -9.38 -9.53 6.47
CA PRO A 361 -10.30 -10.38 7.23
C PRO A 361 -10.35 -10.06 8.73
N LEU A 362 -9.80 -8.94 9.17
CA LEU A 362 -9.61 -8.62 10.59
C LEU A 362 -10.79 -7.87 11.22
N GLY A 363 -11.62 -7.17 10.43
CA GLY A 363 -12.76 -6.42 10.92
C GLY A 363 -12.47 -4.92 11.10
N LYS A 364 -12.88 -4.36 12.23
CA LYS A 364 -13.00 -2.92 12.44
C LYS A 364 -11.71 -2.23 12.86
N PHE A 365 -11.35 -1.17 12.12
CA PHE A 365 -10.23 -0.28 12.41
C PHE A 365 -10.71 1.17 12.56
N TYR A 366 -10.01 1.91 13.43
CA TYR A 366 -10.28 3.32 13.67
C TYR A 366 -9.10 4.16 13.21
N LEU A 367 -9.39 5.32 12.60
CA LEU A 367 -8.41 6.30 12.22
C LEU A 367 -8.77 7.64 12.90
N SER A 368 -7.77 8.35 13.37
CA SER A 368 -7.91 9.70 13.90
C SER A 368 -7.44 10.71 12.87
N SER A 369 -8.18 11.80 12.72
CA SER A 369 -7.85 12.91 11.84
C SER A 369 -7.45 14.13 12.65
N LYS A 370 -6.34 14.76 12.29
CA LYS A 370 -5.83 15.99 12.94
C LYS A 370 -5.21 16.90 11.90
N PRO A 371 -5.43 18.21 11.96
CA PRO A 371 -4.70 19.15 11.14
C PRO A 371 -3.20 19.11 11.45
N ILE A 372 -2.35 19.21 10.42
CA ILE A 372 -0.88 19.18 10.62
C ILE A 372 -0.31 20.48 11.17
N GLN A 373 -1.08 21.58 11.12
CA GLN A 373 -0.69 22.92 11.56
C GLN A 373 -1.21 23.29 12.96
N ALA A 374 -1.84 22.37 13.70
CA ALA A 374 -2.54 22.64 14.95
C ALA A 374 -1.66 22.64 16.22
N ASP A 375 -0.34 22.67 16.10
CA ASP A 375 0.56 22.83 17.25
C ASP A 375 1.11 24.27 17.26
N THR A 376 0.26 25.27 17.60
CA THR A 376 0.66 26.58 18.12
C THR A 376 0.34 26.65 19.61
#